data_3acdf55850e8c67876bec4c02f8e9354
#
_entry.id   3acdf55850e8c67876bec4c02f8e9354
#
_cell.length_a   1.000
_cell.length_b   1.000
_cell.length_c   1.000
_cell.angle_alpha   90.00
_cell.angle_beta   90.00
_cell.angle_gamma   90.00
#
_symmetry.space_group_name_H-M   'P 1'
#
loop_
_entity.id
_entity.type
_entity.pdbx_description
1 polymer ?
#
loop_
_entity_poly.entity_id
_entity_poly.type
_entity_poly.pdbx_seq_one_letter_code
_entity_poly.pdbx_strand_id
1 'polypeptide(L)'
;MKKVFNLIIVDESGSMSCIRKQAFAGMNETLATVRQMQNKFEDTDQRVTLITFDSEHIKWHYDNTPASKTTDLKWKDYSPCAATPLYDAMGNAISKVNAQAGNDDNVLVTVITDGWENASREWTLPMIKPLIEKLKKQHWTFTLIGTDNLDVESMAHNMAIDEHLEFHQDAEETKRMFVCERRSRERYNEYVACDAKMPKGSFFKED
;
A
#
# COMPACT_ATOMS: atom_id res chain seq x y z
N MET A 1 10.92 20.91 -4.35
CA MET A 1 11.10 19.49 -4.01
C MET A 1 9.77 18.79 -4.11
N LYS A 2 9.65 17.78 -4.99
CA LYS A 2 8.41 17.02 -5.19
C LYS A 2 8.17 16.11 -4.01
N LYS A 3 6.97 16.09 -3.46
CA LYS A 3 6.64 15.14 -2.42
C LYS A 3 6.06 13.85 -3.02
N VAL A 4 6.47 12.73 -2.47
CA VAL A 4 5.96 11.40 -2.78
C VAL A 4 5.49 10.77 -1.48
N PHE A 5 4.18 10.70 -1.30
CA PHE A 5 3.58 10.01 -0.18
C PHE A 5 3.45 8.52 -0.48
N ASN A 6 4.06 7.70 0.33
CA ASN A 6 3.97 6.24 0.28
C ASN A 6 3.01 5.80 1.38
N LEU A 7 1.74 5.56 1.03
CA LEU A 7 0.73 5.02 1.93
C LEU A 7 0.69 3.50 1.78
N ILE A 8 1.07 2.79 2.82
CA ILE A 8 1.17 1.34 2.87
C ILE A 8 0.16 0.84 3.89
N ILE A 9 -0.82 0.06 3.44
CA ILE A 9 -1.92 -0.48 4.23
C ILE A 9 -1.80 -1.99 4.21
N VAL A 10 -1.49 -2.62 5.33
CA VAL A 10 -1.24 -4.06 5.41
C VAL A 10 -2.23 -4.71 6.35
N ASP A 11 -2.89 -5.73 5.85
CA ASP A 11 -3.77 -6.58 6.64
C ASP A 11 -2.99 -7.28 7.76
N GLU A 12 -3.53 -7.22 8.96
CA GLU A 12 -3.04 -7.91 10.16
C GLU A 12 -4.13 -8.84 10.72
N SER A 13 -5.11 -9.24 9.89
CA SER A 13 -6.14 -10.19 10.28
C SER A 13 -5.58 -11.61 10.49
N GLY A 14 -6.37 -12.47 11.12
CA GLY A 14 -5.94 -13.79 11.55
C GLY A 14 -5.43 -14.70 10.42
N SER A 15 -5.96 -14.58 9.20
CA SER A 15 -5.52 -15.32 8.01
C SER A 15 -4.05 -15.05 7.64
N MET A 16 -3.59 -13.82 7.79
CA MET A 16 -2.19 -13.42 7.55
C MET A 16 -1.16 -14.19 8.41
N SER A 17 -1.60 -14.96 9.41
CA SER A 17 -0.71 -15.78 10.26
C SER A 17 0.10 -16.79 9.45
N CYS A 18 -0.45 -17.31 8.34
CA CYS A 18 0.23 -18.30 7.48
C CYS A 18 1.48 -17.73 6.82
N ILE A 19 1.47 -16.44 6.50
CA ILE A 19 2.56 -15.73 5.82
C ILE A 19 3.17 -14.62 6.69
N ARG A 20 2.92 -14.63 8.00
CA ARG A 20 3.35 -13.59 8.95
C ARG A 20 4.82 -13.19 8.78
N LYS A 21 5.71 -14.21 8.70
CA LYS A 21 7.16 -13.96 8.59
C LYS A 21 7.52 -13.22 7.30
N GLN A 22 6.91 -13.62 6.20
CA GLN A 22 7.16 -13.05 4.88
C GLN A 22 6.55 -11.64 4.77
N ALA A 23 5.32 -11.45 5.24
CA ALA A 23 4.67 -10.15 5.28
C ALA A 23 5.46 -9.14 6.14
N PHE A 24 5.92 -9.57 7.33
CA PHE A 24 6.78 -8.75 8.18
C PHE A 24 8.11 -8.38 7.50
N ALA A 25 8.79 -9.34 6.87
CA ALA A 25 10.04 -9.08 6.15
C ALA A 25 9.81 -8.13 4.96
N GLY A 26 8.72 -8.35 4.21
CA GLY A 26 8.36 -7.52 3.06
C GLY A 26 8.00 -6.08 3.43
N MET A 27 7.28 -5.85 4.52
CA MET A 27 7.05 -4.48 5.02
C MET A 27 8.38 -3.76 5.28
N ASN A 28 9.34 -4.43 5.91
CA ASN A 28 10.66 -3.85 6.17
C ASN A 28 11.45 -3.64 4.87
N GLU A 29 11.34 -4.53 3.89
CA GLU A 29 11.91 -4.35 2.56
C GLU A 29 11.29 -3.15 1.85
N THR A 30 9.97 -2.96 1.92
CA THR A 30 9.29 -1.80 1.36
C THR A 30 9.77 -0.50 2.02
N LEU A 31 9.90 -0.46 3.35
CA LEU A 31 10.47 0.67 4.07
C LEU A 31 11.92 0.97 3.64
N ALA A 32 12.74 -0.07 3.49
CA ALA A 32 14.12 0.07 3.01
C ALA A 32 14.15 0.62 1.57
N THR A 33 13.26 0.15 0.70
CA THR A 33 13.12 0.65 -0.68
C THR A 33 12.76 2.13 -0.70
N VAL A 34 11.81 2.57 0.10
CA VAL A 34 11.44 4.00 0.15
C VAL A 34 12.62 4.85 0.66
N ARG A 35 13.40 4.38 1.65
CA ARG A 35 14.63 5.05 2.09
C ARG A 35 15.68 5.13 0.96
N GLN A 36 15.81 4.07 0.16
CA GLN A 36 16.71 4.07 -1.01
C GLN A 36 16.25 5.06 -2.09
N MET A 37 14.94 5.14 -2.33
CA MET A 37 14.37 6.14 -3.26
C MET A 37 14.65 7.56 -2.81
N GLN A 38 14.54 7.86 -1.52
CA GLN A 38 14.93 9.17 -0.97
C GLN A 38 16.39 9.52 -1.26
N ASN A 39 17.29 8.55 -1.19
CA ASN A 39 18.72 8.77 -1.47
C ASN A 39 19.01 8.84 -2.97
N LYS A 40 18.29 8.07 -3.81
CA LYS A 40 18.48 8.03 -5.26
C LYS A 40 17.94 9.29 -5.96
N PHE A 41 16.84 9.85 -5.44
CA PHE A 41 16.12 10.99 -6.02
C PHE A 41 16.14 12.16 -5.03
N GLU A 42 17.28 12.86 -4.94
CA GLU A 42 17.52 13.95 -3.97
C GLU A 42 16.53 15.12 -4.10
N ASP A 43 15.95 15.31 -5.30
CA ASP A 43 14.95 16.34 -5.57
C ASP A 43 13.53 15.95 -5.12
N THR A 44 13.35 14.78 -4.52
CA THR A 44 12.07 14.31 -3.95
C THR A 44 12.09 14.32 -2.43
N ASP A 45 10.92 14.54 -1.80
CA ASP A 45 10.68 14.34 -0.36
C ASP A 45 9.79 13.10 -0.19
N GLN A 46 10.41 11.96 0.08
CA GLN A 46 9.71 10.70 0.31
C GLN A 46 9.10 10.65 1.70
N ARG A 47 7.78 10.54 1.77
CA ARG A 47 7.00 10.49 3.01
C ARG A 47 6.38 9.12 3.17
N VAL A 48 6.38 8.59 4.38
CA VAL A 48 5.84 7.26 4.68
C VAL A 48 4.67 7.39 5.65
N THR A 49 3.57 6.78 5.27
CA THR A 49 2.48 6.41 6.16
C THR A 49 2.32 4.89 6.04
N LEU A 50 2.55 4.17 7.13
CA LEU A 50 2.40 2.72 7.18
C LEU A 50 1.46 2.35 8.32
N ILE A 51 0.40 1.65 7.95
CA ILE A 51 -0.55 1.08 8.92
C ILE A 51 -0.65 -0.43 8.76
N THR A 52 -0.92 -1.11 9.88
CA THR A 52 -1.46 -2.46 9.88
C THR A 52 -2.83 -2.45 10.54
N PHE A 53 -3.74 -3.33 10.12
CA PHE A 53 -5.12 -3.29 10.58
C PHE A 53 -5.70 -4.69 10.81
N ASP A 54 -6.50 -4.79 11.85
CA ASP A 54 -7.44 -5.87 12.15
C ASP A 54 -8.74 -5.28 12.72
N SER A 55 -9.72 -6.09 13.07
CA SER A 55 -11.01 -5.59 13.59
C SER A 55 -10.96 -5.02 15.01
N GLU A 56 -9.85 -5.11 15.69
CA GLU A 56 -9.63 -4.55 17.01
C GLU A 56 -8.82 -3.26 16.97
N HIS A 57 -7.90 -3.14 15.97
CA HIS A 57 -6.94 -2.04 15.91
C HIS A 57 -6.60 -1.62 14.49
N ILE A 58 -6.40 -0.30 14.30
CA ILE A 58 -5.61 0.25 13.21
C ILE A 58 -4.33 0.83 13.82
N LYS A 59 -3.21 0.16 13.59
CA LYS A 59 -1.90 0.56 14.13
C LYS A 59 -1.19 1.46 13.14
N TRP A 60 -0.92 2.70 13.55
CA TRP A 60 -0.15 3.66 12.77
C TRP A 60 1.33 3.54 13.14
N HIS A 61 2.11 2.81 12.35
CA HIS A 61 3.55 2.65 12.58
C HIS A 61 4.30 3.92 12.17
N TYR A 62 3.89 4.50 11.05
CA TYR A 62 4.37 5.80 10.56
C TYR A 62 3.19 6.63 10.07
N ASP A 63 3.26 7.93 10.28
CA ASP A 63 2.26 8.91 9.83
C ASP A 63 2.99 10.10 9.23
N ASN A 64 2.93 10.26 7.91
CA ASN A 64 3.59 11.33 7.16
C ASN A 64 5.06 11.54 7.58
N THR A 65 5.75 10.45 7.88
CA THR A 65 7.12 10.48 8.40
C THR A 65 8.10 10.58 7.23
N PRO A 66 9.09 11.50 7.26
CA PRO A 66 10.16 11.49 6.26
C PRO A 66 10.83 10.12 6.18
N ALA A 67 11.06 9.60 4.97
CA ALA A 67 11.66 8.28 4.79
C ALA A 67 12.98 8.11 5.52
N SER A 68 13.81 9.17 5.57
CA SER A 68 15.08 9.19 6.29
C SER A 68 14.96 9.00 7.82
N LYS A 69 13.77 9.19 8.37
CA LYS A 69 13.48 9.00 9.80
C LYS A 69 12.80 7.68 10.12
N THR A 70 12.47 6.88 9.10
CA THR A 70 11.89 5.56 9.31
C THR A 70 12.96 4.52 9.62
N THR A 71 12.60 3.56 10.44
CA THR A 71 13.42 2.38 10.79
C THR A 71 12.61 1.12 10.52
N ASP A 72 13.26 -0.03 10.54
CA ASP A 72 12.54 -1.29 10.40
C ASP A 72 11.62 -1.54 11.59
N LEU A 73 10.45 -2.13 11.32
CA LEU A 73 9.52 -2.61 12.34
C LEU A 73 10.17 -3.74 13.16
N LYS A 74 9.74 -3.87 14.40
CA LYS A 74 10.12 -5.00 15.26
C LYS A 74 9.12 -6.13 15.12
N TRP A 75 9.54 -7.36 15.28
CA TRP A 75 8.70 -8.56 15.18
C TRP A 75 7.38 -8.48 15.97
N LYS A 76 7.41 -7.83 17.12
CA LYS A 76 6.24 -7.62 17.98
C LYS A 76 5.23 -6.62 17.43
N ASP A 77 5.63 -5.81 16.45
CA ASP A 77 4.79 -4.74 15.91
C ASP A 77 3.76 -5.27 14.88
N TYR A 78 3.94 -6.54 14.44
CA TYR A 78 3.03 -7.21 13.52
C TYR A 78 2.60 -8.58 14.10
N SER A 79 1.33 -8.69 14.49
CA SER A 79 0.78 -9.87 15.16
C SER A 79 -0.64 -10.18 14.65
N PRO A 80 -0.75 -10.93 13.54
CA PRO A 80 -2.03 -11.24 12.91
C PRO A 80 -3.06 -11.83 13.87
N CYS A 81 -4.26 -11.22 13.91
CA CYS A 81 -5.40 -11.68 14.69
C CYS A 81 -6.73 -11.07 14.17
N ALA A 82 -7.85 -11.54 14.68
CA ALA A 82 -9.19 -11.02 14.45
C ALA A 82 -9.64 -10.98 12.97
N ALA A 83 -10.57 -10.08 12.61
CA ALA A 83 -11.22 -10.00 11.30
C ALA A 83 -10.66 -8.83 10.44
N THR A 84 -11.17 -8.66 9.20
CA THR A 84 -10.62 -7.79 8.16
C THR A 84 -11.53 -6.58 7.87
N PRO A 85 -11.39 -5.43 8.56
CA PRO A 85 -12.11 -4.18 8.26
C PRO A 85 -11.38 -3.37 7.18
N LEU A 86 -11.29 -3.92 5.97
CA LEU A 86 -10.50 -3.35 4.88
C LEU A 86 -10.96 -1.94 4.49
N TYR A 87 -12.29 -1.71 4.38
CA TYR A 87 -12.79 -0.41 3.97
C TYR A 87 -12.56 0.66 5.05
N ASP A 88 -12.67 0.31 6.33
CA ASP A 88 -12.36 1.24 7.43
C ASP A 88 -10.87 1.62 7.41
N ALA A 89 -9.98 0.64 7.25
CA ALA A 89 -8.55 0.88 7.16
C ALA A 89 -8.20 1.78 5.95
N MET A 90 -8.73 1.45 4.78
CA MET A 90 -8.52 2.25 3.56
C MET A 90 -9.09 3.66 3.69
N GLY A 91 -10.35 3.79 4.09
CA GLY A 91 -11.04 5.07 4.17
C GLY A 91 -10.36 6.03 5.14
N ASN A 92 -10.00 5.54 6.33
CA ASN A 92 -9.33 6.34 7.34
C ASN A 92 -7.91 6.76 6.91
N ALA A 93 -7.13 5.83 6.37
CA ALA A 93 -5.75 6.12 5.95
C ALA A 93 -5.70 7.05 4.73
N ILE A 94 -6.50 6.78 3.70
CA ILE A 94 -6.60 7.62 2.49
C ILE A 94 -7.05 9.04 2.86
N SER A 95 -8.11 9.19 3.68
CA SER A 95 -8.60 10.50 4.10
C SER A 95 -7.55 11.29 4.86
N LYS A 96 -6.79 10.63 5.73
CA LYS A 96 -5.73 11.27 6.50
C LYS A 96 -4.58 11.75 5.62
N VAL A 97 -4.11 10.93 4.68
CA VAL A 97 -3.06 11.33 3.74
C VAL A 97 -3.57 12.44 2.80
N ASN A 98 -4.83 12.35 2.35
CA ASN A 98 -5.43 13.38 1.49
C ASN A 98 -5.51 14.75 2.18
N ALA A 99 -5.70 14.79 3.50
CA ALA A 99 -5.66 16.05 4.27
C ALA A 99 -4.24 16.65 4.40
N GLN A 100 -3.20 15.88 4.12
CA GLN A 100 -1.79 16.26 4.25
C GLN A 100 -1.12 16.51 2.90
N ALA A 101 -1.58 15.85 1.85
CA ALA A 101 -1.04 15.98 0.49
C ALA A 101 -1.60 17.21 -0.21
N GLY A 102 -0.75 17.92 -0.91
CA GLY A 102 -1.15 19.00 -1.83
C GLY A 102 -1.62 18.46 -3.18
N ASN A 103 -2.20 19.32 -4.00
CA ASN A 103 -2.75 18.91 -5.31
C ASN A 103 -1.68 18.42 -6.29
N ASP A 104 -0.44 18.88 -6.17
CA ASP A 104 0.68 18.55 -7.04
C ASP A 104 1.58 17.44 -6.44
N ASP A 105 1.25 16.96 -5.25
CA ASP A 105 2.01 15.89 -4.60
C ASP A 105 1.64 14.52 -5.19
N ASN A 106 2.62 13.64 -5.33
CA ASN A 106 2.40 12.27 -5.79
C ASN A 106 2.06 11.36 -4.60
N VAL A 107 1.06 10.52 -4.75
CA VAL A 107 0.68 9.55 -3.72
C VAL A 107 0.59 8.15 -4.31
N LEU A 108 1.36 7.23 -3.76
CA LEU A 108 1.29 5.80 -4.05
C LEU A 108 0.66 5.09 -2.86
N VAL A 109 -0.51 4.51 -3.10
CA VAL A 109 -1.24 3.70 -2.11
C VAL A 109 -1.04 2.23 -2.45
N THR A 110 -0.49 1.46 -1.52
CA THR A 110 -0.34 0.01 -1.64
C THR A 110 -1.16 -0.67 -0.55
N VAL A 111 -2.13 -1.48 -0.97
CA VAL A 111 -2.96 -2.29 -0.08
C VAL A 111 -2.55 -3.74 -0.23
N ILE A 112 -2.25 -4.41 0.89
CA ILE A 112 -1.86 -5.83 0.93
C ILE A 112 -2.82 -6.55 1.86
N THR A 113 -3.53 -7.57 1.36
CA THR A 113 -4.50 -8.36 2.12
C THR A 113 -4.58 -9.80 1.61
N ASP A 114 -4.90 -10.74 2.49
CA ASP A 114 -5.25 -12.12 2.16
C ASP A 114 -6.72 -12.45 2.49
N GLY A 115 -7.50 -11.43 2.88
CA GLY A 115 -8.86 -11.58 3.36
C GLY A 115 -9.89 -10.70 2.63
N TRP A 116 -11.13 -11.22 2.57
CA TRP A 116 -12.28 -10.43 2.16
C TRP A 116 -12.65 -9.43 3.26
N GLU A 117 -13.14 -8.26 2.83
CA GLU A 117 -13.83 -7.32 3.72
C GLU A 117 -14.94 -8.02 4.50
N ASN A 118 -14.89 -7.98 5.83
CA ASN A 118 -15.89 -8.65 6.67
C ASN A 118 -16.19 -7.98 8.02
N ALA A 119 -15.58 -6.83 8.31
CA ALA A 119 -15.64 -6.23 9.63
C ALA A 119 -15.73 -4.69 9.66
N SER A 120 -15.76 -4.01 8.52
CA SER A 120 -15.87 -2.55 8.47
C SER A 120 -17.22 -2.06 8.99
N ARG A 121 -17.23 -0.91 9.68
CA ARG A 121 -18.40 -0.31 10.32
C ARG A 121 -18.64 1.14 9.89
N GLU A 122 -17.58 1.85 9.51
CA GLU A 122 -17.64 3.29 9.18
C GLU A 122 -17.60 3.51 7.68
N TRP A 123 -16.79 2.75 6.96
CA TRP A 123 -16.62 2.86 5.52
C TRP A 123 -17.24 1.69 4.78
N THR A 124 -17.82 1.98 3.62
CA THR A 124 -18.44 0.98 2.75
C THR A 124 -17.89 1.09 1.34
N LEU A 125 -18.03 0.04 0.53
CA LEU A 125 -17.63 0.07 -0.88
C LEU A 125 -18.22 1.26 -1.66
N PRO A 126 -19.52 1.63 -1.51
CA PRO A 126 -20.08 2.83 -2.13
C PRO A 126 -19.41 4.16 -1.70
N MET A 127 -18.68 4.19 -0.59
CA MET A 127 -17.90 5.36 -0.16
C MET A 127 -16.46 5.30 -0.66
N ILE A 128 -15.84 4.13 -0.65
CA ILE A 128 -14.44 3.92 -1.08
C ILE A 128 -14.28 4.16 -2.58
N LYS A 129 -15.15 3.59 -3.41
CA LYS A 129 -15.05 3.68 -4.87
C LYS A 129 -15.00 5.12 -5.39
N PRO A 130 -15.98 6.01 -5.09
CA PRO A 130 -15.94 7.38 -5.56
C PRO A 130 -14.78 8.20 -4.96
N LEU A 131 -14.31 7.87 -3.74
CA LEU A 131 -13.12 8.49 -3.16
C LEU A 131 -11.88 8.17 -4.02
N ILE A 132 -11.65 6.91 -4.36
CA ILE A 132 -10.53 6.47 -5.21
C ILE A 132 -10.66 7.10 -6.61
N GLU A 133 -11.84 7.05 -7.25
CA GLU A 133 -12.07 7.65 -8.56
C GLU A 133 -11.78 9.16 -8.59
N LYS A 134 -12.12 9.87 -7.51
CA LYS A 134 -11.80 11.29 -7.36
C LYS A 134 -10.29 11.52 -7.26
N LEU A 135 -9.60 10.78 -6.41
CA LEU A 135 -8.17 10.96 -6.15
C LEU A 135 -7.30 10.54 -7.34
N LYS A 136 -7.71 9.52 -8.10
CA LYS A 136 -7.03 9.13 -9.36
C LYS A 136 -7.00 10.21 -10.43
N LYS A 137 -7.88 11.22 -10.37
CA LYS A 137 -7.84 12.40 -11.25
C LYS A 137 -6.71 13.37 -10.89
N GLN A 138 -6.15 13.22 -9.70
CA GLN A 138 -4.96 13.92 -9.22
C GLN A 138 -3.72 13.02 -9.45
N HIS A 139 -2.65 13.21 -8.69
CA HIS A 139 -1.42 12.40 -8.77
C HIS A 139 -1.43 11.19 -7.80
N TRP A 140 -2.59 10.50 -7.70
CA TRP A 140 -2.74 9.31 -6.87
C TRP A 140 -2.73 8.04 -7.71
N THR A 141 -1.92 7.09 -7.29
CA THR A 141 -1.86 5.72 -7.83
C THR A 141 -2.26 4.75 -6.73
N PHE A 142 -3.16 3.84 -7.04
CA PHE A 142 -3.66 2.83 -6.09
C PHE A 142 -3.31 1.45 -6.59
N THR A 143 -2.74 0.64 -5.71
CA THR A 143 -2.37 -0.75 -5.99
C THR A 143 -3.02 -1.67 -4.95
N LEU A 144 -3.51 -2.83 -5.40
CA LEU A 144 -4.04 -3.91 -4.57
C LEU A 144 -3.21 -5.17 -4.79
N ILE A 145 -2.70 -5.72 -3.71
CA ILE A 145 -1.99 -7.00 -3.70
C ILE A 145 -2.80 -7.97 -2.85
N GLY A 146 -3.22 -9.05 -3.45
CA GLY A 146 -4.05 -10.05 -2.78
C GLY A 146 -3.60 -11.47 -3.06
N THR A 147 -4.07 -12.42 -2.25
CA THR A 147 -3.77 -13.83 -2.41
C THR A 147 -4.75 -14.53 -3.35
N ASP A 148 -4.36 -15.64 -3.92
CA ASP A 148 -5.10 -16.44 -4.89
C ASP A 148 -6.41 -17.06 -4.38
N ASN A 149 -6.68 -17.01 -3.08
CA ASN A 149 -7.98 -17.33 -2.49
C ASN A 149 -9.02 -16.20 -2.60
N LEU A 150 -8.59 -15.03 -3.11
CA LEU A 150 -9.43 -13.87 -3.38
C LEU A 150 -9.60 -13.72 -4.89
N ASP A 151 -10.76 -13.24 -5.32
CA ASP A 151 -10.91 -12.69 -6.67
C ASP A 151 -10.36 -11.25 -6.68
N VAL A 152 -9.01 -11.16 -6.76
CA VAL A 152 -8.27 -9.89 -6.64
C VAL A 152 -8.64 -8.93 -7.75
N GLU A 153 -8.86 -9.42 -8.98
CA GLU A 153 -9.27 -8.61 -10.13
C GLU A 153 -10.65 -7.97 -9.90
N SER A 154 -11.65 -8.77 -9.53
CA SER A 154 -12.99 -8.27 -9.21
C SER A 154 -12.97 -7.32 -8.01
N MET A 155 -12.18 -7.61 -7.00
CA MET A 155 -12.04 -6.78 -5.80
C MET A 155 -11.43 -5.41 -6.14
N ALA A 156 -10.36 -5.38 -6.95
CA ALA A 156 -9.74 -4.16 -7.45
C ALA A 156 -10.72 -3.35 -8.33
N HIS A 157 -11.40 -4.02 -9.28
CA HIS A 157 -12.39 -3.39 -10.15
C HIS A 157 -13.54 -2.74 -9.36
N ASN A 158 -14.06 -3.44 -8.35
CA ASN A 158 -15.15 -2.93 -7.51
C ASN A 158 -14.74 -1.67 -6.74
N MET A 159 -13.48 -1.57 -6.30
CA MET A 159 -12.91 -0.40 -5.64
C MET A 159 -12.35 0.65 -6.60
N ALA A 160 -12.46 0.47 -7.92
CA ALA A 160 -11.86 1.32 -8.96
C ALA A 160 -10.33 1.40 -8.89
N ILE A 161 -9.66 0.36 -8.42
CA ILE A 161 -8.22 0.21 -8.44
C ILE A 161 -7.79 -0.44 -9.77
N ASP A 162 -6.85 0.17 -10.48
CA ASP A 162 -6.43 -0.29 -11.81
C ASP A 162 -5.23 -1.22 -11.76
N GLU A 163 -4.43 -1.13 -10.69
CA GLU A 163 -3.18 -1.86 -10.52
C GLU A 163 -3.37 -2.93 -9.47
N HIS A 164 -3.33 -4.19 -9.86
CA HIS A 164 -3.47 -5.30 -8.92
C HIS A 164 -2.47 -6.41 -9.22
N LEU A 165 -2.14 -7.17 -8.19
CA LEU A 165 -1.25 -8.33 -8.24
C LEU A 165 -1.82 -9.43 -7.37
N GLU A 166 -1.94 -10.62 -7.94
CA GLU A 166 -2.32 -11.84 -7.23
C GLU A 166 -1.07 -12.69 -6.95
N PHE A 167 -1.00 -13.31 -5.78
CA PHE A 167 0.09 -14.22 -5.42
C PHE A 167 -0.45 -15.42 -4.62
N HIS A 168 0.23 -16.55 -4.70
CA HIS A 168 -0.09 -17.71 -3.87
C HIS A 168 0.36 -17.49 -2.43
N GLN A 169 -0.50 -17.93 -1.47
CA GLN A 169 -0.25 -17.78 -0.03
C GLN A 169 0.81 -18.77 0.48
N ASP A 170 1.99 -18.74 -0.10
CA ASP A 170 3.17 -19.49 0.34
C ASP A 170 4.41 -18.59 0.50
N ALA A 171 5.45 -19.15 1.09
CA ALA A 171 6.65 -18.38 1.45
C ALA A 171 7.45 -17.87 0.23
N GLU A 172 7.51 -18.63 -0.85
CA GLU A 172 8.29 -18.26 -2.05
C GLU A 172 7.54 -17.25 -2.90
N GLU A 173 6.25 -17.45 -3.14
CA GLU A 173 5.42 -16.52 -3.89
C GLU A 173 5.25 -15.18 -3.16
N THR A 174 5.11 -15.21 -1.82
CA THR A 174 5.09 -13.96 -1.02
C THR A 174 6.39 -13.17 -1.18
N LYS A 175 7.56 -13.84 -1.21
CA LYS A 175 8.84 -13.14 -1.47
C LYS A 175 8.88 -12.57 -2.89
N ARG A 176 8.45 -13.34 -3.91
CA ARG A 176 8.40 -12.88 -5.30
C ARG A 176 7.49 -11.66 -5.45
N MET A 177 6.34 -11.67 -4.78
CA MET A 177 5.42 -10.54 -4.74
C MET A 177 6.11 -9.28 -4.22
N PHE A 178 6.84 -9.35 -3.09
CA PHE A 178 7.57 -8.18 -2.57
C PHE A 178 8.71 -7.72 -3.47
N VAL A 179 9.38 -8.63 -4.19
CA VAL A 179 10.38 -8.27 -5.21
C VAL A 179 9.72 -7.54 -6.38
N CYS A 180 8.55 -8.01 -6.84
CA CYS A 180 7.77 -7.36 -7.89
C CYS A 180 7.30 -5.96 -7.42
N GLU A 181 6.76 -5.84 -6.22
CA GLU A 181 6.33 -4.56 -5.63
C GLU A 181 7.50 -3.57 -5.55
N ARG A 182 8.66 -4.01 -5.07
CA ARG A 182 9.86 -3.18 -5.01
C ARG A 182 10.25 -2.62 -6.37
N ARG A 183 10.39 -3.48 -7.39
CA ARG A 183 10.76 -3.06 -8.76
C ARG A 183 9.72 -2.09 -9.33
N SER A 184 8.46 -2.35 -9.10
CA SER A 184 7.36 -1.50 -9.53
C SER A 184 7.40 -0.13 -8.87
N ARG A 185 7.70 -0.08 -7.56
CA ARG A 185 7.87 1.16 -6.80
C ARG A 185 9.10 1.96 -7.24
N GLU A 186 10.21 1.29 -7.54
CA GLU A 186 11.42 1.92 -8.10
C GLU A 186 11.08 2.59 -9.44
N ARG A 187 10.44 1.87 -10.35
CA ARG A 187 10.00 2.37 -11.65
C ARG A 187 9.01 3.53 -11.52
N TYR A 188 8.03 3.43 -10.60
CA TYR A 188 7.11 4.53 -10.31
C TYR A 188 7.86 5.81 -9.92
N ASN A 189 8.87 5.72 -9.07
CA ASN A 189 9.68 6.87 -8.65
C ASN A 189 10.51 7.45 -9.81
N GLU A 190 10.93 6.64 -10.77
CA GLU A 190 11.60 7.12 -12.01
C GLU A 190 10.65 7.98 -12.86
N TYR A 191 9.38 7.53 -13.02
CA TYR A 191 8.36 8.37 -13.68
C TYR A 191 8.14 9.69 -12.95
N VAL A 192 7.99 9.66 -11.63
CA VAL A 192 7.81 10.88 -10.82
C VAL A 192 9.01 11.82 -10.96
N ALA A 193 10.24 11.31 -10.92
CA ALA A 193 11.46 12.12 -11.07
C ALA A 193 11.51 12.82 -12.43
N CYS A 194 11.02 12.17 -13.48
CA CYS A 194 10.97 12.72 -14.86
C CYS A 194 9.73 13.58 -15.15
N ASP A 195 8.92 13.96 -14.14
CA ASP A 195 7.62 14.64 -14.34
C ASP A 195 6.66 13.88 -15.27
N ALA A 196 6.82 12.57 -15.37
CA ALA A 196 6.01 11.70 -16.17
C ALA A 196 4.97 10.97 -15.32
N LYS A 197 3.81 10.68 -15.89
CA LYS A 197 2.81 9.85 -15.26
C LYS A 197 2.99 8.40 -15.72
N MET A 198 3.05 7.48 -14.77
CA MET A 198 3.09 6.06 -15.10
C MET A 198 1.82 5.66 -15.86
N PRO A 199 1.93 4.92 -16.98
CA PRO A 199 0.75 4.47 -17.71
C PRO A 199 -0.17 3.61 -16.84
N LYS A 200 -1.47 3.79 -17.00
CA LYS A 200 -2.49 3.04 -16.27
C LYS A 200 -2.37 1.54 -16.60
N GLY A 201 -2.48 0.69 -15.59
CA GLY A 201 -2.36 -0.76 -15.73
C GLY A 201 -0.93 -1.24 -16.01
N SER A 202 0.09 -0.44 -15.69
CA SER A 202 1.49 -0.80 -15.93
C SER A 202 2.33 -0.96 -14.67
N PHE A 203 1.76 -0.70 -13.49
CA PHE A 203 2.54 -0.71 -12.25
C PHE A 203 3.24 -2.06 -12.01
N PHE A 204 2.52 -3.17 -12.16
CA PHE A 204 3.05 -4.52 -11.96
C PHE A 204 3.52 -5.22 -13.25
N LYS A 205 3.47 -4.56 -14.41
CA LYS A 205 3.99 -5.15 -15.65
C LYS A 205 5.51 -5.21 -15.60
N GLU A 206 6.06 -6.41 -15.81
CA GLU A 206 7.49 -6.56 -16.09
C GLU A 206 7.75 -6.16 -17.56
N ASP A 207 8.87 -5.46 -17.80
CA ASP A 207 9.35 -5.12 -19.15
C ASP A 207 9.92 -6.35 -19.86
#